data_fbd4e57fca412063ef8845d19b4b53ff
#
_entry.id   fbd4e57fca412063ef8845d19b4b53ff
#
_cell.length_a   1.000
_cell.length_b   1.000
_cell.length_c   1.000
_cell.angle_alpha   90.00
_cell.angle_beta   90.00
_cell.angle_gamma   90.00
#
_symmetry.space_group_name_H-M   'P 1'
#
loop_
_entity.id
_entity.type
_entity.pdbx_description
1 polymer ?
#
loop_
_entity_poly.entity_id
_entity_poly.type
_entity_poly.pdbx_seq_one_letter_code
_entity_poly.pdbx_strand_id
1 'polypeptide(L)'
;SVSSAASDVYKRQTLDVTNGRGYYEFTAKGGQYDREGLSKQSYIGTISVTLPGGRDTTFIDTVEYFVARPVIQIQSASVQALYLNCGNEIQINVPALGSEYNPTFSARGGDVVRGSKAGEVTIIPKSKKVDLNVSNAGNFIGSQSFGVRQIPAPEIKARIRGKEIDAKTGIPVSTPSFSLDAIADASFAEFLPKDARFQVREAEINLVRAGRGVSRQRVNSKDVNLNKLAGKRKGDNIVIEIKRVARANFRGEVEEFKNFAPRYITIPLK
;
A
#
# COMPACT_ATOMS: atom_id res chain seq x y z
N SER A 1 -50.21 -23.60 -25.01
CA SER A 1 -49.23 -23.74 -23.93
C SER A 1 -47.82 -23.49 -24.47
N VAL A 2 -47.28 -22.33 -24.21
CA VAL A 2 -45.86 -22.06 -24.40
C VAL A 2 -45.33 -21.64 -23.04
N SER A 3 -44.63 -22.56 -22.38
CA SER A 3 -43.88 -22.33 -21.20
C SER A 3 -42.55 -21.63 -21.58
N SER A 4 -42.46 -20.34 -21.35
CA SER A 4 -41.21 -19.63 -21.33
C SER A 4 -40.77 -19.56 -19.85
N ALA A 5 -39.77 -20.37 -19.50
CA ALA A 5 -39.11 -20.30 -18.22
C ALA A 5 -38.20 -19.08 -18.18
N ALA A 6 -38.72 -17.95 -17.78
CA ALA A 6 -37.93 -16.84 -17.25
C ALA A 6 -38.08 -16.93 -15.74
N SER A 7 -37.07 -17.52 -15.11
CA SER A 7 -36.93 -17.61 -13.67
C SER A 7 -36.43 -16.27 -13.12
N ASP A 8 -37.37 -15.33 -12.92
CA ASP A 8 -37.20 -14.26 -11.96
C ASP A 8 -38.34 -14.34 -10.96
N VAL A 9 -37.97 -14.70 -9.74
CA VAL A 9 -38.90 -14.80 -8.63
C VAL A 9 -39.35 -13.39 -8.27
N TYR A 10 -40.45 -12.93 -8.87
CA TYR A 10 -41.15 -11.71 -8.47
C TYR A 10 -41.65 -11.92 -7.04
N LYS A 11 -40.93 -11.35 -6.08
CA LYS A 11 -41.43 -11.22 -4.71
C LYS A 11 -42.56 -10.20 -4.75
N ARG A 12 -43.78 -10.68 -4.80
CA ARG A 12 -44.94 -9.82 -4.57
C ARG A 12 -45.00 -9.49 -3.08
N GLN A 13 -45.04 -8.21 -2.78
CA GLN A 13 -45.21 -7.71 -1.43
C GLN A 13 -46.39 -6.76 -1.40
N THR A 14 -47.30 -6.96 -0.47
CA THR A 14 -48.36 -6.00 -0.18
C THR A 14 -47.82 -4.91 0.71
N LEU A 15 -48.08 -3.66 0.36
CA LEU A 15 -47.67 -2.49 1.10
C LEU A 15 -48.81 -1.96 1.98
N ASP A 16 -48.51 -1.57 3.21
CA ASP A 16 -49.45 -0.85 4.02
C ASP A 16 -49.68 0.56 3.47
N VAL A 17 -50.96 0.94 3.34
CA VAL A 17 -51.36 2.23 2.82
C VAL A 17 -51.87 3.11 3.95
N THR A 18 -51.21 4.24 4.18
CA THR A 18 -51.59 5.26 5.17
C THR A 18 -51.86 6.57 4.43
N ASN A 19 -53.04 7.16 4.62
CA ASN A 19 -53.47 8.39 3.95
C ASN A 19 -53.31 8.36 2.40
N GLY A 20 -53.63 7.22 1.80
CA GLY A 20 -53.54 7.02 0.34
C GLY A 20 -52.13 6.86 -0.22
N ARG A 21 -51.13 6.64 0.64
CA ARG A 21 -49.72 6.45 0.28
C ARG A 21 -49.17 5.14 0.83
N GLY A 22 -48.50 4.35 0.00
CA GLY A 22 -47.67 3.23 0.37
C GLY A 22 -46.21 3.56 0.16
N TYR A 23 -45.35 3.15 1.07
CA TYR A 23 -43.90 3.35 0.99
C TYR A 23 -43.20 2.01 0.92
N TYR A 24 -42.25 1.90 0.01
CA TYR A 24 -41.41 0.74 -0.12
C TYR A 24 -39.96 1.16 -0.38
N GLU A 25 -39.07 0.69 0.47
CA GLU A 25 -37.63 0.92 0.33
C GLU A 25 -36.95 -0.41 -0.01
N PHE A 26 -36.09 -0.39 -1.00
CA PHE A 26 -35.33 -1.57 -1.41
C PHE A 26 -33.94 -1.19 -1.92
N THR A 27 -32.98 -2.12 -1.76
CA THR A 27 -31.66 -1.95 -2.35
C THR A 27 -31.69 -2.37 -3.82
N ALA A 28 -31.44 -1.43 -4.71
CA ALA A 28 -31.36 -1.68 -6.14
C ALA A 28 -30.17 -2.58 -6.47
N LYS A 29 -30.42 -3.70 -7.17
CA LYS A 29 -29.37 -4.61 -7.65
C LYS A 29 -29.30 -4.56 -9.16
N GLY A 30 -28.09 -4.38 -9.71
CA GLY A 30 -27.85 -4.48 -11.14
C GLY A 30 -27.91 -5.94 -11.61
N GLY A 31 -28.41 -6.15 -12.84
CA GLY A 31 -28.32 -7.42 -13.54
C GLY A 31 -27.21 -7.39 -14.60
N GLN A 32 -27.59 -7.57 -15.87
CA GLN A 32 -26.66 -7.38 -16.99
C GLN A 32 -26.45 -5.89 -17.24
N TYR A 33 -25.19 -5.50 -17.45
CA TYR A 33 -24.79 -4.13 -17.72
C TYR A 33 -24.54 -3.94 -19.22
N ASP A 34 -25.00 -2.83 -19.76
CA ASP A 34 -24.72 -2.40 -21.12
C ASP A 34 -23.26 -1.90 -21.29
N ARG A 35 -22.95 -1.36 -22.49
CA ARG A 35 -21.62 -0.82 -22.80
C ARG A 35 -21.29 0.43 -21.99
N GLU A 36 -22.28 1.15 -21.52
CA GLU A 36 -22.14 2.36 -20.70
C GLU A 36 -22.05 2.04 -19.21
N GLY A 37 -22.18 0.76 -18.84
CA GLY A 37 -22.10 0.30 -17.45
C GLY A 37 -23.41 0.51 -16.69
N LEU A 38 -24.53 0.62 -17.38
CA LEU A 38 -25.87 0.75 -16.81
C LEU A 38 -26.65 -0.56 -16.94
N SER A 39 -27.35 -0.93 -15.89
CA SER A 39 -28.29 -2.04 -15.88
C SER A 39 -29.69 -1.50 -15.75
N LYS A 40 -30.51 -1.65 -16.81
CA LYS A 40 -31.92 -1.27 -16.81
C LYS A 40 -32.71 -2.30 -16.00
N GLN A 41 -33.48 -1.82 -15.05
CA GLN A 41 -34.33 -2.60 -14.17
C GLN A 41 -35.73 -1.99 -14.15
N SER A 42 -36.72 -2.75 -13.75
CA SER A 42 -38.08 -2.24 -13.60
C SER A 42 -38.82 -2.93 -12.44
N TYR A 43 -39.77 -2.22 -11.88
CA TYR A 43 -40.74 -2.81 -10.98
C TYR A 43 -42.17 -2.46 -11.45
N ILE A 44 -43.11 -3.32 -11.09
CA ILE A 44 -44.53 -3.12 -11.41
C ILE A 44 -45.24 -2.76 -10.11
N GLY A 45 -45.82 -1.59 -10.06
CA GLY A 45 -46.75 -1.15 -9.02
C GLY A 45 -48.19 -1.51 -9.36
N THR A 46 -48.90 -2.14 -8.45
CA THR A 46 -50.34 -2.47 -8.61
C THR A 46 -51.11 -1.80 -7.48
N ILE A 47 -52.11 -1.00 -7.83
CA ILE A 47 -53.02 -0.37 -6.88
C ILE A 47 -54.39 -0.92 -7.11
N SER A 48 -55.00 -1.55 -6.11
CA SER A 48 -56.38 -2.02 -6.15
C SER A 48 -57.26 -1.13 -5.25
N VAL A 49 -58.33 -0.64 -5.80
CA VAL A 49 -59.28 0.24 -5.09
C VAL A 49 -60.70 -0.38 -5.21
N THR A 50 -61.34 -0.55 -4.06
CA THR A 50 -62.74 -0.94 -4.01
C THR A 50 -63.61 0.31 -4.12
N LEU A 51 -64.36 0.42 -5.18
CA LEU A 51 -65.27 1.55 -5.44
C LEU A 51 -66.58 1.42 -4.65
N PRO A 52 -67.31 2.55 -4.41
CA PRO A 52 -68.67 2.50 -3.89
C PRO A 52 -69.53 1.59 -4.74
N GLY A 53 -70.13 0.57 -4.14
CA GLY A 53 -70.90 -0.49 -4.84
C GLY A 53 -70.18 -1.83 -4.97
N GLY A 54 -68.99 -1.98 -4.34
CA GLY A 54 -68.30 -3.27 -4.18
C GLY A 54 -67.52 -3.73 -5.41
N ARG A 55 -67.28 -2.86 -6.39
CA ARG A 55 -66.43 -3.19 -7.56
C ARG A 55 -64.99 -2.84 -7.30
N ASP A 56 -64.10 -3.79 -7.53
CA ASP A 56 -62.65 -3.56 -7.47
C ASP A 56 -62.13 -3.04 -8.80
N THR A 57 -61.29 -2.03 -8.75
CA THR A 57 -60.58 -1.50 -9.91
C THR A 57 -59.08 -1.56 -9.62
N THR A 58 -58.30 -2.07 -10.57
CA THR A 58 -56.87 -2.26 -10.45
C THR A 58 -56.16 -1.37 -11.46
N PHE A 59 -55.20 -0.59 -10.96
CA PHE A 59 -54.27 0.20 -11.78
C PHE A 59 -52.89 -0.45 -11.69
N ILE A 60 -52.26 -0.59 -12.85
CA ILE A 60 -50.91 -1.18 -12.98
C ILE A 60 -50.01 -0.14 -13.63
N ASP A 61 -48.85 0.09 -13.04
CA ASP A 61 -47.84 0.96 -13.62
C ASP A 61 -46.47 0.27 -13.55
N THR A 62 -45.64 0.53 -14.56
CA THR A 62 -44.28 0.01 -14.64
C THR A 62 -43.29 1.14 -14.54
N VAL A 63 -42.46 1.14 -13.50
CA VAL A 63 -41.40 2.12 -13.28
C VAL A 63 -40.07 1.52 -13.68
N GLU A 64 -39.37 2.20 -14.59
CA GLU A 64 -38.03 1.84 -15.00
C GLU A 64 -36.99 2.65 -14.24
N TYR A 65 -35.87 2.01 -13.88
CA TYR A 65 -34.74 2.67 -13.26
C TYR A 65 -33.43 2.05 -13.74
N PHE A 66 -32.32 2.76 -13.57
CA PHE A 66 -31.00 2.32 -13.97
C PHE A 66 -30.10 2.13 -12.76
N VAL A 67 -29.36 1.02 -12.76
CA VAL A 67 -28.33 0.73 -11.75
C VAL A 67 -26.97 0.83 -12.42
N ALA A 68 -26.16 1.76 -11.97
CA ALA A 68 -24.79 1.89 -12.45
C ALA A 68 -23.90 0.74 -11.96
N ARG A 69 -22.97 0.29 -12.80
CA ARG A 69 -21.96 -0.69 -12.40
C ARG A 69 -21.09 -0.09 -11.30
N PRO A 70 -20.88 -0.79 -10.19
CA PRO A 70 -19.93 -0.35 -9.19
C PRO A 70 -18.53 -0.21 -9.78
N VAL A 71 -17.90 0.96 -9.61
CA VAL A 71 -16.54 1.24 -10.07
C VAL A 71 -15.64 1.38 -8.87
N ILE A 72 -14.51 0.67 -8.89
CA ILE A 72 -13.47 0.76 -7.87
C ILE A 72 -12.69 2.05 -8.06
N GLN A 73 -12.64 2.88 -7.04
CA GLN A 73 -11.80 4.07 -6.97
C GLN A 73 -10.70 3.85 -5.94
N ILE A 74 -9.46 4.14 -6.32
CA ILE A 74 -8.30 3.99 -5.45
C ILE A 74 -7.81 5.37 -5.08
N GLN A 75 -7.75 5.63 -3.79
CA GLN A 75 -7.09 6.80 -3.22
C GLN A 75 -5.83 6.33 -2.49
N SER A 76 -4.68 6.65 -3.06
CA SER A 76 -3.38 6.38 -2.44
C SER A 76 -2.39 7.43 -2.90
N ALA A 77 -1.49 7.83 -2.02
CA ALA A 77 -0.37 8.70 -2.35
C ALA A 77 0.60 8.05 -3.37
N SER A 78 0.59 6.70 -3.50
CA SER A 78 1.48 5.94 -4.38
C SER A 78 0.74 5.08 -5.42
N VAL A 79 -0.22 5.64 -6.13
CA VAL A 79 -1.13 4.91 -7.04
C VAL A 79 -0.43 4.09 -8.15
N GLN A 80 0.83 4.38 -8.46
CA GLN A 80 1.49 3.78 -9.64
C GLN A 80 2.25 2.48 -9.39
N ALA A 81 2.74 2.22 -8.18
CA ALA A 81 3.41 0.95 -7.86
C ALA A 81 3.53 0.72 -6.35
N LEU A 82 3.36 -0.52 -5.96
CA LEU A 82 3.62 -0.98 -4.58
C LEU A 82 5.10 -1.29 -4.40
N TYR A 83 5.58 -1.36 -3.15
CA TYR A 83 6.93 -1.82 -2.83
C TYR A 83 6.93 -3.23 -2.25
N LEU A 84 7.84 -4.07 -2.76
CA LEU A 84 7.97 -5.48 -2.37
C LEU A 84 8.24 -5.64 -0.87
N ASN A 85 7.54 -6.56 -0.20
CA ASN A 85 7.67 -6.85 1.24
C ASN A 85 7.49 -5.61 2.14
N CYS A 86 6.70 -4.62 1.72
CA CYS A 86 6.35 -3.44 2.49
C CYS A 86 4.85 -3.41 2.77
N GLY A 87 4.46 -2.69 3.82
CA GLY A 87 3.06 -2.46 4.14
C GLY A 87 2.50 -1.28 3.35
N ASN A 88 2.03 -1.54 2.12
CA ASN A 88 1.46 -0.52 1.24
C ASN A 88 0.02 -0.26 1.65
N GLU A 89 -0.22 0.84 2.37
CA GLU A 89 -1.55 1.26 2.82
C GLU A 89 -2.28 1.97 1.68
N ILE A 90 -3.47 1.48 1.31
CA ILE A 90 -4.34 2.07 0.29
C ILE A 90 -5.78 2.16 0.76
N GLN A 91 -6.50 3.15 0.25
CA GLN A 91 -7.93 3.33 0.42
C GLN A 91 -8.65 2.94 -0.88
N ILE A 92 -9.53 1.98 -0.80
CA ILE A 92 -10.37 1.52 -1.90
C ILE A 92 -11.79 2.01 -1.64
N ASN A 93 -12.38 2.70 -2.58
CA ASN A 93 -13.75 3.19 -2.48
C ASN A 93 -14.59 2.67 -3.65
N VAL A 94 -15.88 2.45 -3.38
CA VAL A 94 -16.89 2.13 -4.40
C VAL A 94 -18.09 3.05 -4.14
N PRO A 95 -18.08 4.28 -4.69
CA PRO A 95 -19.07 5.30 -4.35
C PRO A 95 -20.53 4.86 -4.58
N ALA A 96 -20.76 4.01 -5.58
CA ALA A 96 -22.10 3.50 -5.89
C ALA A 96 -22.73 2.66 -4.76
N LEU A 97 -21.94 2.22 -3.78
CA LEU A 97 -22.43 1.40 -2.65
C LEU A 97 -22.76 2.24 -1.40
N GLY A 98 -22.36 3.52 -1.36
CA GLY A 98 -22.69 4.43 -0.26
C GLY A 98 -22.47 3.82 1.12
N SER A 99 -23.48 3.87 2.00
CA SER A 99 -23.47 3.30 3.36
C SER A 99 -23.39 1.77 3.39
N GLU A 100 -23.76 1.08 2.32
CA GLU A 100 -23.71 -0.39 2.20
C GLU A 100 -22.30 -0.90 1.90
N TYR A 101 -21.31 -0.02 1.76
CA TYR A 101 -19.93 -0.38 1.46
C TYR A 101 -19.23 -1.01 2.67
N ASN A 102 -19.14 -2.32 2.66
CA ASN A 102 -18.40 -3.13 3.63
C ASN A 102 -17.57 -4.19 2.91
N PRO A 103 -16.43 -3.79 2.29
CA PRO A 103 -15.68 -4.64 1.39
C PRO A 103 -14.90 -5.74 2.11
N THR A 104 -14.70 -6.82 1.36
CA THR A 104 -13.69 -7.84 1.63
C THR A 104 -12.66 -7.83 0.52
N PHE A 105 -11.39 -8.09 0.89
CA PHE A 105 -10.26 -8.05 -0.01
C PHE A 105 -9.55 -9.40 -0.05
N SER A 106 -9.11 -9.79 -1.24
CA SER A 106 -8.16 -10.87 -1.44
C SER A 106 -7.13 -10.47 -2.49
N ALA A 107 -5.92 -10.99 -2.43
CA ALA A 107 -4.90 -10.67 -3.41
C ALA A 107 -4.21 -11.92 -3.95
N ARG A 108 -3.87 -11.87 -5.24
CA ARG A 108 -2.92 -12.78 -5.85
C ARG A 108 -1.58 -12.06 -5.97
N GLY A 109 -0.49 -12.71 -5.52
CA GLY A 109 0.86 -12.14 -5.57
C GLY A 109 1.27 -11.36 -4.33
N GLY A 110 0.47 -11.38 -3.27
CA GLY A 110 0.76 -10.75 -1.98
C GLY A 110 -0.29 -11.10 -0.93
N ASP A 111 -0.04 -10.68 0.31
CA ASP A 111 -1.00 -10.76 1.40
C ASP A 111 -1.78 -9.43 1.51
N VAL A 112 -2.95 -9.50 2.12
CA VAL A 112 -3.77 -8.32 2.45
C VAL A 112 -4.14 -8.33 3.93
N VAL A 113 -4.10 -7.15 4.52
CA VAL A 113 -4.57 -6.91 5.89
C VAL A 113 -5.60 -5.80 5.83
N ARG A 114 -6.81 -6.07 6.30
CA ARG A 114 -7.89 -5.07 6.38
C ARG A 114 -7.54 -4.00 7.40
N GLY A 115 -7.75 -2.74 7.05
CA GLY A 115 -7.65 -1.61 7.97
C GLY A 115 -8.83 -1.47 8.91
N SER A 116 -8.82 -0.43 9.72
CA SER A 116 -9.86 -0.15 10.73
C SER A 116 -11.15 0.42 10.14
N LYS A 117 -11.04 1.14 9.02
CA LYS A 117 -12.18 1.73 8.31
C LYS A 117 -12.54 0.94 7.07
N ALA A 118 -13.81 1.09 6.63
CA ALA A 118 -14.24 0.49 5.37
C ALA A 118 -13.37 1.00 4.21
N GLY A 119 -12.88 0.06 3.39
CA GLY A 119 -12.02 0.38 2.26
C GLY A 119 -10.54 0.52 2.56
N GLU A 120 -10.11 0.66 3.81
CA GLU A 120 -8.69 0.63 4.17
C GLU A 120 -8.13 -0.78 4.03
N VAL A 121 -7.04 -0.91 3.30
CA VAL A 121 -6.32 -2.18 3.11
C VAL A 121 -4.82 -1.95 3.03
N THR A 122 -4.05 -2.80 3.72
CA THR A 122 -2.60 -2.87 3.59
C THR A 122 -2.26 -4.06 2.72
N ILE A 123 -1.60 -3.82 1.60
CA ILE A 123 -1.09 -4.86 0.69
C ILE A 123 0.38 -5.08 0.97
N ILE A 124 0.76 -6.38 1.10
CA ILE A 124 2.14 -6.81 1.30
C ILE A 124 2.53 -7.65 0.09
N PRO A 125 3.10 -7.04 -0.97
CA PRO A 125 3.49 -7.74 -2.17
C PRO A 125 4.58 -8.79 -1.92
N LYS A 126 4.44 -9.98 -2.53
CA LYS A 126 5.44 -11.06 -2.53
C LYS A 126 5.96 -11.36 -3.93
N SER A 127 5.41 -10.71 -4.95
CA SER A 127 5.78 -10.89 -6.35
C SER A 127 5.82 -9.55 -7.09
N LYS A 128 6.27 -9.55 -8.34
CA LYS A 128 6.40 -8.34 -9.17
C LYS A 128 5.07 -7.72 -9.60
N LYS A 129 3.96 -8.41 -9.36
CA LYS A 129 2.61 -7.97 -9.67
C LYS A 129 1.65 -8.44 -8.57
N VAL A 130 0.70 -7.60 -8.19
CA VAL A 130 -0.38 -7.96 -7.29
C VAL A 130 -1.71 -7.65 -7.97
N ASP A 131 -2.61 -8.63 -7.99
CA ASP A 131 -3.99 -8.45 -8.41
C ASP A 131 -4.88 -8.48 -7.17
N LEU A 132 -5.42 -7.31 -6.80
CA LEU A 132 -6.32 -7.14 -5.66
C LEU A 132 -7.77 -7.33 -6.12
N ASN A 133 -8.47 -8.28 -5.52
CA ASN A 133 -9.89 -8.50 -5.73
C ASN A 133 -10.70 -7.81 -4.62
N VAL A 134 -11.77 -7.14 -5.02
CA VAL A 134 -12.71 -6.45 -4.13
C VAL A 134 -14.06 -7.10 -4.24
N SER A 135 -14.63 -7.47 -3.10
CA SER A 135 -16.00 -7.99 -3.00
C SER A 135 -16.76 -7.22 -1.94
N ASN A 136 -18.09 -7.16 -2.03
CA ASN A 136 -18.97 -6.55 -1.03
C ASN A 136 -20.15 -7.48 -0.76
N ALA A 137 -20.45 -7.78 0.50
CA ALA A 137 -21.50 -8.71 0.91
C ALA A 137 -21.45 -10.06 0.13
N GLY A 138 -20.24 -10.59 -0.11
CA GLY A 138 -20.02 -11.83 -0.85
C GLY A 138 -20.07 -11.73 -2.38
N ASN A 139 -20.45 -10.56 -2.94
CA ASN A 139 -20.49 -10.35 -4.37
C ASN A 139 -19.18 -9.72 -4.86
N PHE A 140 -18.62 -10.28 -5.93
CA PHE A 140 -17.43 -9.73 -6.58
C PHE A 140 -17.76 -8.40 -7.27
N ILE A 141 -17.00 -7.34 -6.93
CA ILE A 141 -17.12 -6.00 -7.50
C ILE A 141 -16.17 -5.83 -8.69
N GLY A 142 -14.91 -6.23 -8.50
CA GLY A 142 -13.88 -6.08 -9.51
C GLY A 142 -12.49 -6.40 -8.99
N SER A 143 -11.51 -6.25 -9.87
CA SER A 143 -10.09 -6.49 -9.58
C SER A 143 -9.24 -5.32 -10.03
N GLN A 144 -8.22 -5.00 -9.25
CA GLN A 144 -7.22 -3.98 -9.56
C GLN A 144 -5.83 -4.59 -9.55
N SER A 145 -5.09 -4.37 -10.64
CA SER A 145 -3.70 -4.81 -10.76
C SER A 145 -2.72 -3.71 -10.37
N PHE A 146 -1.67 -4.08 -9.65
CA PHE A 146 -0.57 -3.19 -9.26
C PHE A 146 0.77 -3.76 -9.70
N GLY A 147 1.62 -2.92 -10.28
CA GLY A 147 3.04 -3.20 -10.45
C GLY A 147 3.75 -3.12 -9.09
N VAL A 148 4.82 -3.89 -8.92
CA VAL A 148 5.60 -3.92 -7.68
C VAL A 148 7.05 -3.55 -7.96
N ARG A 149 7.56 -2.55 -7.23
CA ARG A 149 8.94 -2.08 -7.28
C ARG A 149 9.77 -2.71 -6.17
N GLN A 150 11.07 -2.82 -6.43
CA GLN A 150 12.04 -3.14 -5.39
C GLN A 150 12.22 -1.95 -4.46
N ILE A 151 12.55 -2.24 -3.19
CA ILE A 151 12.92 -1.20 -2.23
C ILE A 151 14.23 -0.57 -2.70
N PRO A 152 14.32 0.76 -2.82
CA PRO A 152 15.56 1.42 -3.17
C PRO A 152 16.63 1.23 -2.08
N ALA A 153 17.87 1.04 -2.51
CA ALA A 153 18.98 0.93 -1.57
C ALA A 153 19.21 2.26 -0.86
N PRO A 154 19.47 2.26 0.47
CA PRO A 154 19.76 3.49 1.19
C PRO A 154 21.10 4.07 0.78
N GLU A 155 21.24 5.38 0.88
CA GLU A 155 22.49 6.08 0.80
C GLU A 155 23.22 6.00 2.16
N ILE A 156 24.52 5.68 2.14
CA ILE A 156 25.31 5.64 3.39
C ILE A 156 26.15 6.90 3.49
N LYS A 157 25.98 7.63 4.59
CA LYS A 157 26.71 8.86 4.88
C LYS A 157 27.50 8.74 6.19
N ALA A 158 28.77 9.15 6.16
CA ALA A 158 29.58 9.29 7.37
C ALA A 158 29.32 10.67 7.97
N ARG A 159 29.06 10.73 9.29
CA ARG A 159 28.76 11.99 10.00
C ARG A 159 29.50 12.14 11.30
N ILE A 160 29.89 13.38 11.61
CA ILE A 160 30.41 13.79 12.93
C ILE A 160 29.40 14.77 13.54
N ARG A 161 28.84 14.42 14.71
CA ARG A 161 27.84 15.24 15.41
C ARG A 161 26.68 15.66 14.50
N GLY A 162 26.19 14.73 13.67
CA GLY A 162 25.09 14.97 12.75
C GLY A 162 25.45 15.67 11.41
N LYS A 163 26.69 16.24 11.30
CA LYS A 163 27.15 16.89 10.08
C LYS A 163 27.85 15.87 9.18
N GLU A 164 27.49 15.84 7.90
CA GLU A 164 28.14 14.98 6.91
C GLU A 164 29.61 15.31 6.73
N ILE A 165 30.44 14.27 6.65
CA ILE A 165 31.89 14.41 6.40
C ILE A 165 32.07 14.63 4.89
N ASP A 166 32.68 15.75 4.55
CA ASP A 166 33.05 15.98 3.15
C ASP A 166 34.32 15.13 2.83
N ALA A 167 34.12 14.18 1.89
CA ALA A 167 35.18 13.29 1.43
C ALA A 167 36.36 14.01 0.78
N LYS A 168 36.23 15.28 0.34
CA LYS A 168 37.32 16.08 -0.24
C LYS A 168 38.18 16.74 0.84
N THR A 169 37.52 17.27 1.85
CA THR A 169 38.24 17.97 2.92
C THR A 169 38.75 17.05 4.03
N GLY A 170 38.16 15.89 4.20
CA GLY A 170 38.54 14.90 5.20
C GLY A 170 38.30 15.34 6.65
N ILE A 171 38.93 14.61 7.59
CA ILE A 171 38.80 14.83 9.03
C ILE A 171 40.15 14.92 9.71
N PRO A 172 40.28 15.64 10.87
CA PRO A 172 41.51 15.64 11.68
C PRO A 172 41.89 14.23 12.14
N VAL A 173 43.20 13.93 12.21
CA VAL A 173 43.73 12.67 12.77
C VAL A 173 43.25 12.42 14.21
N SER A 174 43.03 13.50 14.97
CA SER A 174 42.56 13.48 16.36
C SER A 174 41.06 13.16 16.50
N THR A 175 40.32 13.06 15.41
CA THR A 175 38.86 12.72 15.45
C THR A 175 38.67 11.39 16.16
N PRO A 176 37.88 11.33 17.26
CA PRO A 176 37.71 10.11 18.03
C PRO A 176 36.71 9.11 17.44
N SER A 177 35.68 9.62 16.77
CA SER A 177 34.60 8.78 16.25
C SER A 177 33.78 9.50 15.19
N PHE A 178 33.02 8.73 14.40
CA PHE A 178 31.98 9.19 13.52
C PHE A 178 30.85 8.14 13.45
N SER A 179 29.68 8.51 12.90
CA SER A 179 28.58 7.59 12.64
C SER A 179 28.45 7.29 11.15
N LEU A 180 27.90 6.09 10.83
CA LEU A 180 27.51 5.65 9.50
C LEU A 180 25.98 5.59 9.44
N ASP A 181 25.37 6.60 8.85
CA ASP A 181 23.92 6.70 8.76
C ASP A 181 23.45 6.15 7.40
N ALA A 182 22.48 5.23 7.45
CA ALA A 182 21.82 4.70 6.27
C ALA A 182 20.53 5.50 6.02
N ILE A 183 20.53 6.31 4.97
CA ILE A 183 19.45 7.26 4.64
C ILE A 183 18.61 6.65 3.54
N ALA A 184 17.31 6.49 3.78
CA ALA A 184 16.37 6.01 2.78
C ALA A 184 16.24 6.99 1.62
N ASP A 185 15.87 6.48 0.45
CA ASP A 185 15.41 7.29 -0.67
C ASP A 185 14.25 8.19 -0.22
N ALA A 186 14.28 9.47 -0.62
CA ALA A 186 13.32 10.46 -0.14
C ALA A 186 11.88 10.12 -0.51
N SER A 187 11.63 9.69 -1.75
CA SER A 187 10.29 9.32 -2.19
C SER A 187 9.80 8.04 -1.51
N PHE A 188 10.68 7.05 -1.32
CA PHE A 188 10.33 5.85 -0.56
C PHE A 188 9.99 6.16 0.90
N ALA A 189 10.76 7.03 1.54
CA ALA A 189 10.53 7.44 2.93
C ALA A 189 9.26 8.28 3.11
N GLU A 190 8.90 9.09 2.12
CA GLU A 190 7.65 9.85 2.10
C GLU A 190 6.43 8.94 2.03
N PHE A 191 6.44 7.94 1.15
CA PHE A 191 5.29 7.04 0.97
C PHE A 191 5.20 5.94 2.03
N LEU A 192 6.32 5.39 2.46
CA LEU A 192 6.37 4.26 3.40
C LEU A 192 7.35 4.52 4.56
N PRO A 193 7.11 5.55 5.39
CA PRO A 193 8.03 5.92 6.46
C PRO A 193 8.25 4.81 7.49
N LYS A 194 7.27 3.93 7.69
CA LYS A 194 7.39 2.77 8.58
C LYS A 194 8.34 1.69 8.05
N ASP A 195 8.50 1.61 6.72
CA ASP A 195 9.37 0.66 6.01
C ASP A 195 10.74 1.25 5.63
N ALA A 196 10.88 2.58 5.67
CA ALA A 196 12.07 3.31 5.22
C ALA A 196 13.11 3.53 6.35
N ARG A 197 13.21 2.60 7.30
CA ARG A 197 14.12 2.71 8.44
C ARG A 197 15.30 1.77 8.28
N PHE A 198 16.45 2.32 7.88
CA PHE A 198 17.67 1.55 7.64
C PHE A 198 18.73 1.81 8.70
N GLN A 199 19.59 0.83 8.92
CA GLN A 199 20.73 0.93 9.84
C GLN A 199 21.91 0.11 9.33
N VAL A 200 23.11 0.68 9.36
CA VAL A 200 24.35 -0.07 9.14
C VAL A 200 24.54 -1.06 10.30
N ARG A 201 24.72 -2.32 9.96
CA ARG A 201 24.95 -3.41 10.93
C ARG A 201 26.37 -3.92 10.96
N GLU A 202 27.09 -3.76 9.85
CA GLU A 202 28.46 -4.21 9.75
C GLU A 202 29.23 -3.36 8.75
N ALA A 203 30.38 -2.90 9.14
CA ALA A 203 31.35 -2.23 8.28
C ALA A 203 32.78 -2.66 8.61
N GLU A 204 33.64 -2.62 7.61
CA GLU A 204 35.07 -2.79 7.75
C GLU A 204 35.76 -1.44 7.51
N ILE A 205 36.56 -1.01 8.46
CA ILE A 205 37.27 0.27 8.46
C ILE A 205 38.74 -0.02 8.23
N ASN A 206 39.29 0.39 7.10
CA ASN A 206 40.65 0.17 6.71
C ASN A 206 41.45 1.49 6.74
N LEU A 207 42.57 1.54 7.44
CA LEU A 207 43.52 2.62 7.33
C LEU A 207 44.49 2.34 6.19
N VAL A 208 44.58 3.24 5.23
CA VAL A 208 45.35 3.08 3.99
C VAL A 208 46.38 4.24 3.90
N ARG A 209 47.63 3.91 3.69
CA ARG A 209 48.74 4.82 3.46
C ARG A 209 49.44 4.50 2.14
N ALA A 210 49.52 5.48 1.24
CA ALA A 210 50.16 5.31 -0.08
C ALA A 210 49.68 3.99 -0.80
N GLY A 211 48.36 3.72 -0.76
CA GLY A 211 47.74 2.56 -1.38
C GLY A 211 47.92 1.23 -0.62
N ARG A 212 48.57 1.19 0.52
CA ARG A 212 48.82 -0.02 1.32
C ARG A 212 47.98 0.02 2.61
N GLY A 213 47.40 -1.13 2.99
CA GLY A 213 46.70 -1.28 4.28
C GLY A 213 47.66 -1.17 5.46
N VAL A 214 47.35 -0.33 6.46
CA VAL A 214 48.11 -0.11 7.68
C VAL A 214 47.47 -0.85 8.85
N SER A 215 46.19 -0.66 9.04
CA SER A 215 45.42 -1.34 10.08
C SER A 215 43.95 -1.48 9.64
N ARG A 216 43.25 -2.40 10.32
CA ARG A 216 41.85 -2.75 10.00
C ARG A 216 41.05 -2.94 11.27
N GLN A 217 39.79 -2.53 11.22
CA GLN A 217 38.84 -2.70 12.30
C GLN A 217 37.49 -3.13 11.71
N ARG A 218 36.85 -4.18 12.27
CA ARG A 218 35.46 -4.53 11.99
C ARG A 218 34.56 -3.88 13.03
N VAL A 219 33.44 -3.31 12.56
CA VAL A 219 32.44 -2.62 13.40
C VAL A 219 31.09 -3.26 13.14
N ASN A 220 30.37 -3.62 14.21
CA ASN A 220 29.04 -4.22 14.15
C ASN A 220 27.96 -3.23 14.60
N SER A 221 28.18 -1.94 14.36
CA SER A 221 27.26 -0.85 14.68
C SER A 221 27.43 0.29 13.68
N LYS A 222 26.53 1.26 13.74
CA LYS A 222 26.64 2.49 12.97
C LYS A 222 27.79 3.40 13.51
N ASP A 223 28.17 3.26 14.78
CA ASP A 223 29.15 4.11 15.42
C ASP A 223 30.57 3.53 15.31
N VAL A 224 31.46 4.30 14.74
CA VAL A 224 32.84 3.93 14.46
C VAL A 224 33.74 4.65 15.45
N ASN A 225 34.42 3.90 16.32
CA ASN A 225 35.45 4.44 17.24
C ASN A 225 36.83 4.38 16.59
N LEU A 226 37.34 5.54 16.17
CA LEU A 226 38.65 5.65 15.52
C LEU A 226 39.85 5.50 16.46
N ASN A 227 39.66 5.54 17.77
CA ASN A 227 40.74 5.32 18.72
C ASN A 227 41.24 3.86 18.68
N LYS A 228 40.41 2.95 18.20
CA LYS A 228 40.78 1.53 17.98
C LYS A 228 41.61 1.31 16.70
N LEU A 229 41.71 2.30 15.83
CA LEU A 229 42.43 2.21 14.55
C LEU A 229 43.86 2.72 14.79
N ALA A 230 44.81 1.79 14.95
CA ALA A 230 46.22 2.10 15.30
C ALA A 230 46.98 2.72 14.12
N GLY A 231 47.97 3.56 14.43
CA GLY A 231 48.96 4.08 13.49
C GLY A 231 48.48 5.19 12.55
N LYS A 232 47.35 5.85 12.84
CA LYS A 232 46.83 7.00 12.07
C LYS A 232 47.85 8.13 11.95
N ARG A 233 47.98 8.69 10.74
CA ARG A 233 48.84 9.88 10.46
C ARG A 233 48.17 10.79 9.48
N LYS A 234 48.54 12.03 9.44
CA LYS A 234 48.16 13.00 8.41
C LYS A 234 48.56 12.46 7.03
N GLY A 235 47.65 12.56 6.03
CA GLY A 235 47.82 12.03 4.68
C GLY A 235 47.37 10.57 4.50
N ASP A 236 46.99 9.87 5.56
CA ASP A 236 46.35 8.56 5.43
C ASP A 236 44.90 8.71 4.96
N ASN A 237 44.33 7.62 4.44
CA ASN A 237 42.91 7.52 4.09
C ASN A 237 42.23 6.46 4.97
N ILE A 238 41.05 6.77 5.46
CA ILE A 238 40.14 5.79 6.02
C ILE A 238 39.25 5.30 4.87
N VAL A 239 39.35 4.02 4.54
CA VAL A 239 38.46 3.36 3.55
C VAL A 239 37.48 2.50 4.31
N ILE A 240 36.20 2.84 4.17
CA ILE A 240 35.10 2.18 4.84
C ILE A 240 34.39 1.29 3.83
N GLU A 241 34.30 0.00 4.12
CA GLU A 241 33.51 -0.94 3.34
C GLU A 241 32.26 -1.31 4.13
N ILE A 242 31.08 -0.98 3.61
CA ILE A 242 29.81 -1.37 4.23
C ILE A 242 29.49 -2.80 3.83
N LYS A 243 29.41 -3.70 4.81
CA LYS A 243 29.17 -5.13 4.60
C LYS A 243 27.68 -5.47 4.70
N ARG A 244 27.00 -4.98 5.74
CA ARG A 244 25.59 -5.29 6.01
C ARG A 244 24.79 -4.07 6.44
N VAL A 245 23.58 -3.99 5.90
CA VAL A 245 22.56 -3.01 6.27
C VAL A 245 21.30 -3.78 6.67
N ALA A 246 20.64 -3.34 7.74
CA ALA A 246 19.33 -3.87 8.12
C ALA A 246 18.25 -2.81 7.87
N ARG A 247 17.03 -3.28 7.69
CA ARG A 247 15.82 -2.49 7.55
C ARG A 247 14.80 -2.91 8.62
N ALA A 248 14.17 -1.96 9.28
CA ALA A 248 12.97 -2.23 10.06
C ALA A 248 11.75 -2.06 9.15
N ASN A 249 10.89 -3.08 9.07
CA ASN A 249 9.66 -3.05 8.27
C ASN A 249 8.52 -2.35 9.02
N PHE A 250 7.35 -2.24 8.37
CA PHE A 250 6.14 -1.60 8.93
C PHE A 250 5.62 -2.27 10.22
N ARG A 251 5.97 -3.54 10.48
CA ARG A 251 5.66 -4.27 11.70
C ARG A 251 6.67 -4.04 12.83
N GLY A 252 7.78 -3.33 12.54
CA GLY A 252 8.89 -3.15 13.47
C GLY A 252 9.89 -4.29 13.50
N GLU A 253 9.73 -5.31 12.66
CA GLU A 253 10.68 -6.42 12.53
C GLU A 253 11.94 -5.94 11.80
N VAL A 254 13.10 -6.33 12.31
CA VAL A 254 14.40 -5.95 11.74
C VAL A 254 14.94 -7.11 10.92
N GLU A 255 15.14 -6.87 9.65
CA GLU A 255 15.64 -7.85 8.68
C GLU A 255 16.90 -7.36 7.95
N GLU A 256 17.71 -8.28 7.46
CA GLU A 256 18.85 -7.93 6.62
C GLU A 256 18.35 -7.43 5.25
N PHE A 257 18.83 -6.26 4.82
CA PHE A 257 18.49 -5.70 3.52
C PHE A 257 19.37 -6.31 2.42
N LYS A 258 18.84 -7.33 1.75
CA LYS A 258 19.59 -8.14 0.77
C LYS A 258 19.92 -7.40 -0.53
N ASN A 259 19.14 -6.41 -0.90
CA ASN A 259 19.33 -5.62 -2.14
C ASN A 259 20.35 -4.48 -1.93
N PHE A 260 21.44 -4.77 -1.24
CA PHE A 260 22.52 -3.81 -0.94
C PHE A 260 23.83 -4.35 -1.52
N ALA A 261 24.38 -3.65 -2.50
CA ALA A 261 25.74 -3.92 -2.98
C ALA A 261 26.74 -3.29 -2.03
N PRO A 262 27.90 -3.93 -1.75
CA PRO A 262 28.97 -3.33 -0.94
C PRO A 262 29.32 -1.92 -1.44
N ARG A 263 29.40 -0.97 -0.53
CA ARG A 263 29.75 0.42 -0.82
C ARG A 263 31.01 0.83 -0.09
N TYR A 264 31.81 1.64 -0.76
CA TYR A 264 33.06 2.16 -0.23
C TYR A 264 32.94 3.67 -0.03
N ILE A 265 33.40 4.14 1.13
CA ILE A 265 33.52 5.56 1.46
C ILE A 265 34.99 5.80 1.83
N THR A 266 35.61 6.79 1.21
CA THR A 266 36.99 7.18 1.53
C THR A 266 36.99 8.53 2.20
N ILE A 267 37.69 8.63 3.36
CA ILE A 267 37.79 9.84 4.15
C ILE A 267 39.29 10.13 4.38
N PRO A 268 39.85 11.24 3.85
CA PRO A 268 41.23 11.63 4.11
C PRO A 268 41.44 12.09 5.54
N LEU A 269 42.62 11.78 6.12
CA LEU A 269 43.08 12.28 7.40
C LEU A 269 44.04 13.49 7.21
N LYS A 270 43.71 14.61 7.86
CA LYS A 270 44.48 15.87 7.79
C LYS A 270 45.04 16.36 9.11
#